data_8b35e6ff7f7eca34e9112fda2f0cdbc0
#
_entry.id   8b35e6ff7f7eca34e9112fda2f0cdbc0
#
_cell.length_a   1.000
_cell.length_b   1.000
_cell.length_c   1.000
_cell.angle_alpha   90.00
_cell.angle_beta   90.00
_cell.angle_gamma   90.00
#
_symmetry.space_group_name_H-M   'P 1'
#
loop_
_entity.id
_entity.type
_entity.pdbx_description
1 polymer ?
#
loop_
_entity_poly.entity_id
_entity_poly.type
_entity_poly.pdbx_seq_one_letter_code
_entity_poly.pdbx_strand_id
1 'polypeptide(L)'
;MGYKVGLPETARDDLGAAVRFIAVEGNSPEAALRIGDELLDAALSLAILPRRGAPVKRRPGMRKLSHRYWLIFYQVNEAEQWVEVVRIWDGRKDPASLQLP
;
A
#
# COMPACT_ATOMS: atom_id res chain seq x y z
N MET A 1 21.09 -5.66 -4.74
CA MET A 1 20.86 -4.51 -3.89
C MET A 1 19.51 -3.91 -4.23
N GLY A 2 18.70 -3.66 -3.23
CA GLY A 2 17.35 -3.21 -3.42
C GLY A 2 17.17 -1.73 -3.12
N TYR A 3 15.98 -1.23 -3.42
CA TYR A 3 15.53 0.07 -2.98
C TYR A 3 15.16 0.00 -1.50
N LYS A 4 15.20 1.12 -0.82
CA LYS A 4 14.62 1.24 0.52
C LYS A 4 13.14 1.52 0.37
N VAL A 5 12.32 0.90 1.21
CA VAL A 5 10.87 1.12 1.22
C VAL A 5 10.49 1.82 2.52
N GLY A 6 9.84 2.96 2.39
CA GLY A 6 9.34 3.71 3.53
C GLY A 6 7.83 3.67 3.61
N LEU A 7 7.32 3.54 4.84
CA LEU A 7 5.90 3.66 5.15
C LEU A 7 5.72 4.85 6.09
N PRO A 8 5.50 6.05 5.57
CA PRO A 8 5.23 7.20 6.42
C PRO A 8 3.93 7.01 7.20
N GLU A 9 3.70 7.91 8.13
CA GLU A 9 2.61 7.80 9.11
C GLU A 9 1.25 7.53 8.47
N THR A 10 0.92 8.24 7.38
CA THR A 10 -0.38 8.07 6.71
C THR A 10 -0.58 6.63 6.22
N ALA A 11 0.46 6.06 5.60
CA ALA A 11 0.39 4.68 5.12
C ALA A 11 0.30 3.68 6.28
N ARG A 12 1.04 3.93 7.35
CA ARG A 12 0.98 3.08 8.54
C ARG A 12 -0.39 3.15 9.20
N ASP A 13 -1.00 4.33 9.24
CA ASP A 13 -2.35 4.51 9.76
C ASP A 13 -3.37 3.77 8.91
N ASP A 14 -3.21 3.83 7.58
CA ASP A 14 -4.07 3.08 6.66
C ASP A 14 -3.97 1.57 6.91
N LEU A 15 -2.76 1.06 7.09
CA LEU A 15 -2.53 -0.36 7.37
C LEU A 15 -3.19 -0.77 8.68
N GLY A 16 -3.00 0.03 9.73
CA GLY A 16 -3.62 -0.20 11.02
C GLY A 16 -5.14 -0.18 10.94
N ALA A 17 -5.71 0.76 10.18
CA ALA A 17 -7.16 0.84 9.96
C ALA A 17 -7.70 -0.40 9.24
N ALA A 18 -6.96 -0.89 8.24
CA ALA A 18 -7.33 -2.12 7.51
C ALA A 18 -7.38 -3.31 8.45
N VAL A 19 -6.36 -3.47 9.28
CA VAL A 19 -6.28 -4.58 10.25
C VAL A 19 -7.45 -4.50 11.25
N ARG A 20 -7.70 -3.31 11.80
CA ARG A 20 -8.80 -3.12 12.75
C ARG A 20 -10.16 -3.41 12.10
N PHE A 21 -10.36 -2.95 10.86
CA PHE A 21 -11.61 -3.19 10.14
C PHE A 21 -11.88 -4.69 9.98
N ILE A 22 -10.89 -5.46 9.56
CA ILE A 22 -11.03 -6.91 9.37
C ILE A 22 -11.26 -7.61 10.71
N ALA A 23 -10.56 -7.19 11.76
CA ALA A 23 -10.69 -7.80 13.07
C ALA A 23 -12.09 -7.59 13.66
N VAL A 24 -12.64 -6.39 13.52
CA VAL A 24 -13.91 -5.99 14.14
C VAL A 24 -15.08 -6.31 13.21
N GLU A 25 -15.10 -5.70 12.02
CA GLU A 25 -16.23 -5.86 11.08
C GLU A 25 -16.27 -7.26 10.49
N GLY A 26 -15.11 -7.83 10.19
CA GLY A 26 -15.00 -9.20 9.70
C GLY A 26 -15.05 -10.23 10.81
N ASN A 27 -15.04 -9.80 12.07
CA ASN A 27 -15.04 -10.66 13.24
C ASN A 27 -13.99 -11.76 13.16
N SER A 28 -12.80 -11.42 12.69
CA SER A 28 -11.72 -12.39 12.51
C SER A 28 -10.36 -11.77 12.80
N PRO A 29 -9.92 -11.80 14.07
CA PRO A 29 -8.57 -11.32 14.41
C PRO A 29 -7.47 -12.05 13.67
N GLU A 30 -7.64 -13.35 13.40
CA GLU A 30 -6.65 -14.14 12.68
C GLU A 30 -6.52 -13.70 11.25
N ALA A 31 -7.65 -13.48 10.57
CA ALA A 31 -7.64 -12.95 9.20
C ALA A 31 -7.03 -11.55 9.16
N ALA A 32 -7.30 -10.72 10.17
CA ALA A 32 -6.74 -9.37 10.27
C ALA A 32 -5.22 -9.40 10.30
N LEU A 33 -4.63 -10.26 11.14
CA LEU A 33 -3.18 -10.39 11.23
C LEU A 33 -2.59 -10.90 9.93
N ARG A 34 -3.23 -11.90 9.31
CA ARG A 34 -2.75 -12.47 8.06
C ARG A 34 -2.76 -11.43 6.93
N ILE A 35 -3.85 -10.70 6.78
CA ILE A 35 -3.94 -9.67 5.73
C ILE A 35 -2.96 -8.54 6.01
N GLY A 36 -2.79 -8.14 7.26
CA GLY A 36 -1.81 -7.13 7.63
C GLY A 36 -0.40 -7.53 7.24
N ASP A 37 -0.01 -8.77 7.53
CA ASP A 37 1.30 -9.30 7.16
C ASP A 37 1.44 -9.37 5.64
N GLU A 38 0.41 -9.81 4.92
CA GLU A 38 0.44 -9.88 3.46
C GLU A 38 0.61 -8.50 2.83
N LEU A 39 -0.09 -7.49 3.34
CA LEU A 39 0.02 -6.11 2.83
C LEU A 39 1.41 -5.55 3.09
N LEU A 40 1.96 -5.80 4.27
CA LEU A 40 3.31 -5.36 4.59
C LEU A 40 4.34 -6.04 3.69
N ASP A 41 4.22 -7.36 3.51
CA ASP A 41 5.11 -8.11 2.63
C ASP A 41 5.02 -7.62 1.19
N ALA A 42 3.81 -7.32 0.71
CA ALA A 42 3.62 -6.78 -0.64
C ALA A 42 4.32 -5.42 -0.79
N ALA A 43 4.18 -4.55 0.21
CA ALA A 43 4.85 -3.25 0.20
C ALA A 43 6.37 -3.43 0.21
N LEU A 44 6.89 -4.30 1.06
CA LEU A 44 8.33 -4.53 1.17
C LEU A 44 8.92 -5.19 -0.07
N SER A 45 8.11 -5.93 -0.85
CA SER A 45 8.57 -6.53 -2.10
C SER A 45 8.98 -5.48 -3.13
N LEU A 46 8.54 -4.24 -2.97
CA LEU A 46 8.92 -3.14 -3.86
C LEU A 46 10.39 -2.76 -3.73
N ALA A 47 11.07 -3.22 -2.68
CA ALA A 47 12.52 -3.06 -2.55
C ALA A 47 13.28 -3.74 -3.70
N ILE A 48 12.76 -4.87 -4.18
CA ILE A 48 13.38 -5.64 -5.25
C ILE A 48 12.78 -5.29 -6.61
N LEU A 49 11.47 -5.10 -6.67
CA LEU A 49 10.74 -4.85 -7.90
C LEU A 49 9.92 -3.54 -7.78
N PRO A 50 10.58 -2.38 -7.78
CA PRO A 50 9.88 -1.12 -7.52
C PRO A 50 8.87 -0.72 -8.60
N ARG A 51 9.00 -1.27 -9.83
CA ARG A 51 8.04 -0.99 -10.91
C ARG A 51 7.01 -2.07 -11.11
N ARG A 52 6.87 -2.95 -10.14
CA ARG A 52 5.92 -4.05 -10.20
C ARG A 52 4.46 -3.59 -10.28
N GLY A 53 4.13 -2.46 -9.66
CA GLY A 53 2.79 -1.90 -9.73
C GLY A 53 2.55 -1.14 -11.04
N ALA A 54 1.28 -0.95 -11.40
CA ALA A 54 0.88 -0.23 -12.60
C ALA A 54 0.95 1.29 -12.38
N PRO A 55 1.31 2.06 -13.42
CA PRO A 55 1.24 3.53 -13.32
C PRO A 55 -0.19 4.00 -13.02
N VAL A 56 -0.31 5.05 -12.23
CA VAL A 56 -1.59 5.68 -11.95
C VAL A 56 -1.84 6.78 -12.98
N LYS A 57 -2.99 6.75 -13.64
CA LYS A 57 -3.35 7.76 -14.63
C LYS A 57 -3.38 9.15 -14.00
N ARG A 58 -2.83 10.14 -14.72
CA ARG A 58 -2.81 11.55 -14.33
C ARG A 58 -2.02 11.83 -13.04
N ARG A 59 -1.18 10.88 -12.61
CA ARG A 59 -0.32 11.05 -11.45
C ARG A 59 1.09 10.58 -11.82
N PRO A 60 1.86 11.38 -12.57
CA PRO A 60 3.21 11.00 -12.98
C PRO A 60 4.07 10.58 -11.78
N GLY A 61 4.77 9.46 -11.92
CA GLY A 61 5.60 8.91 -10.84
C GLY A 61 4.87 8.09 -9.81
N MET A 62 3.54 8.09 -9.82
CA MET A 62 2.73 7.29 -8.90
C MET A 62 2.41 5.94 -9.52
N ARG A 63 2.53 4.89 -8.71
CA ARG A 63 2.15 3.53 -9.08
C ARG A 63 1.21 2.94 -8.06
N LYS A 64 0.47 1.92 -8.46
CA LYS A 64 -0.38 1.15 -7.54
C LYS A 64 -0.12 -0.34 -7.71
N LEU A 65 0.02 -1.03 -6.59
CA LEU A 65 0.15 -2.47 -6.51
C LEU A 65 -1.11 -3.02 -5.88
N SER A 66 -1.76 -3.97 -6.57
CA SER A 66 -2.95 -4.63 -6.05
C SER A 66 -2.57 -5.85 -5.22
N HIS A 67 -3.22 -6.01 -4.08
CA HIS A 67 -3.15 -7.23 -3.30
C HIS A 67 -4.57 -7.55 -2.83
N ARG A 68 -5.17 -8.60 -3.41
CA ARG A 68 -6.60 -8.88 -3.26
C ARG A 68 -7.39 -7.65 -3.72
N TYR A 69 -8.27 -7.09 -2.91
CA TYR A 69 -8.97 -5.83 -3.23
C TYR A 69 -8.27 -4.59 -2.67
N TRP A 70 -7.13 -4.77 -1.97
CA TRP A 70 -6.36 -3.64 -1.44
C TRP A 70 -5.46 -3.05 -2.51
N LEU A 71 -5.29 -1.73 -2.47
CA LEU A 71 -4.41 -1.00 -3.37
C LEU A 71 -3.31 -0.32 -2.56
N ILE A 72 -2.07 -0.54 -2.95
CA ILE A 72 -0.91 0.11 -2.34
C ILE A 72 -0.42 1.16 -3.33
N PHE A 73 -0.63 2.43 -3.02
CA PHE A 73 -0.14 3.54 -3.82
C PHE A 73 1.24 3.95 -3.36
N TYR A 74 2.16 4.10 -4.30
CA TYR A 74 3.54 4.40 -3.96
C TYR A 74 4.21 5.24 -5.05
N GLN A 75 5.31 5.90 -4.67
CA GLN A 75 6.16 6.65 -5.59
C GLN A 75 7.57 6.09 -5.53
N VAL A 76 8.27 6.11 -6.66
CA VAL A 76 9.64 5.62 -6.77
C VAL A 76 10.56 6.79 -7.03
N ASN A 77 11.55 6.98 -6.18
CA ASN A 77 12.64 7.92 -6.39
C ASN A 77 13.84 7.13 -6.91
N GLU A 78 14.06 7.19 -8.21
CA GLU A 78 15.11 6.42 -8.87
C GLU A 78 16.50 6.88 -8.44
N ALA A 79 16.68 8.18 -8.30
CA ALA A 79 18.00 8.75 -7.97
C ALA A 79 18.46 8.32 -6.60
N GLU A 80 17.54 8.26 -5.64
CA GLU A 80 17.86 7.87 -4.26
C GLU A 80 17.59 6.41 -3.95
N GLN A 81 17.07 5.67 -4.93
CA GLN A 81 16.69 4.28 -4.76
C GLN A 81 15.76 4.08 -3.57
N TRP A 82 14.70 4.87 -3.56
CA TRP A 82 13.74 4.95 -2.47
C TRP A 82 12.33 4.75 -3.01
N VAL A 83 11.54 3.93 -2.31
CA VAL A 83 10.12 3.75 -2.57
C VAL A 83 9.36 4.29 -1.36
N GLU A 84 8.45 5.23 -1.60
CA GLU A 84 7.58 5.74 -0.57
C GLU A 84 6.15 5.24 -0.79
N VAL A 85 5.62 4.49 0.16
CA VAL A 85 4.23 4.07 0.14
C VAL A 85 3.39 5.22 0.65
N VAL A 86 2.54 5.78 -0.21
CA VAL A 86 1.77 6.99 0.14
C VAL A 86 0.40 6.68 0.73
N ARG A 87 -0.28 5.65 0.24
CA ARG A 87 -1.58 5.22 0.76
C ARG A 87 -1.77 3.72 0.62
N ILE A 88 -2.50 3.14 1.55
CA ILE A 88 -3.05 1.78 1.42
C ILE A 88 -4.56 1.93 1.46
N TRP A 89 -5.24 1.50 0.41
CA TRP A 89 -6.65 1.83 0.14
C TRP A 89 -7.46 0.58 -0.12
N ASP A 90 -8.66 0.53 0.45
CA ASP A 90 -9.62 -0.53 0.11
C ASP A 90 -10.24 -0.20 -1.24
N GLY A 91 -9.91 -1.00 -2.25
CA GLY A 91 -10.35 -0.77 -3.63
C GLY A 91 -11.85 -0.90 -3.84
N ARG A 92 -12.60 -1.36 -2.84
CA ARG A 92 -14.06 -1.42 -2.90
C ARG A 92 -14.70 -0.09 -2.51
N LYS A 93 -13.94 0.80 -1.86
CA LYS A 93 -14.43 2.12 -1.48
C LYS A 93 -14.47 3.06 -2.68
N ASP A 94 -15.30 4.10 -2.57
CA ASP A 94 -15.43 5.11 -3.61
C ASP A 94 -14.08 5.78 -3.90
N PRO A 95 -13.56 5.67 -5.15
CA PRO A 95 -12.29 6.31 -5.51
C PRO A 95 -12.29 7.83 -5.28
N ALA A 96 -13.44 8.47 -5.32
CA ALA A 96 -13.54 9.91 -5.09
C ALA A 96 -13.16 10.30 -3.65
N SER A 97 -13.22 9.36 -2.71
CA SER A 97 -12.81 9.60 -1.32
C SER A 97 -11.30 9.50 -1.12
N LEU A 98 -10.58 8.94 -2.10
CA LEU A 98 -9.14 8.74 -1.99
C LEU A 98 -8.42 10.04 -2.24
N GLN A 99 -7.57 10.43 -1.29
CA GLN A 99 -6.72 11.61 -1.44
C GLN A 99 -5.28 11.16 -1.62
N LEU A 100 -4.73 11.45 -2.80
CA LEU A 100 -3.32 11.21 -3.11
C LEU A 100 -2.58 12.54 -3.10
N PRO A 101 -1.33 12.54 -2.64
CA PRO A 101 -0.50 13.76 -2.66
C PRO A 101 -0.23 14.26 -4.06
#